data_1f9c5b483f2c7b28c1d82b501dea0ae2
#
_entry.id   1f9c5b483f2c7b28c1d82b501dea0ae2
#
_cell.length_a   1.000
_cell.length_b   1.000
_cell.length_c   1.000
_cell.angle_alpha   90.00
_cell.angle_beta   90.00
_cell.angle_gamma   90.00
#
_symmetry.space_group_name_H-M   'P 1'
#
loop_
_entity.id
_entity.type
_entity.pdbx_description
1 polymer ?
#
loop_
_entity_poly.entity_id
_entity_poly.type
_entity_poly.pdbx_seq_one_letter_code
_entity_poly.pdbx_strand_id
1 'polypeptide(L)'
;MISKKLYSIVCAILVWILGVGFYLLSFYVPVLENPELQSNIVLALAIIPSSCLGTYLFYKKGYLKPASLALTFITVAIVLDMLITVPVFVIPNGGSYSSFFGDPMFYTLVVEFYFIVLYYGNYLTKTVEA
;
A
#
# COMPACT_ATOMS: atom_id res chain seq x y z
N MET A 1 -7.11 -24.22 -7.75
CA MET A 1 -6.04 -23.35 -8.27
C MET A 1 -6.46 -21.88 -8.16
N ILE A 2 -5.60 -21.05 -7.59
CA ILE A 2 -5.90 -19.64 -7.41
C ILE A 2 -5.68 -18.92 -8.74
N SER A 3 -6.68 -18.14 -9.18
CA SER A 3 -6.55 -17.34 -10.39
C SER A 3 -5.51 -16.25 -10.20
N LYS A 4 -4.93 -15.77 -11.30
CA LYS A 4 -3.94 -14.67 -11.26
C LYS A 4 -4.52 -13.43 -10.58
N LYS A 5 -5.79 -13.14 -10.85
CA LYS A 5 -6.47 -11.99 -10.26
C LYS A 5 -6.62 -12.14 -8.75
N LEU A 6 -7.01 -13.34 -8.31
CA LEU A 6 -7.16 -13.61 -6.88
C LEU A 6 -5.80 -13.53 -6.17
N TYR A 7 -4.75 -14.07 -6.80
CA TYR A 7 -3.41 -14.00 -6.22
C TYR A 7 -2.91 -12.56 -6.11
N SER A 8 -3.21 -11.71 -7.09
CA SER A 8 -2.84 -10.30 -7.01
C SER A 8 -3.55 -9.60 -5.84
N ILE A 9 -4.81 -9.96 -5.58
CA ILE A 9 -5.55 -9.42 -4.45
C ILE A 9 -4.90 -9.87 -3.13
N VAL A 10 -4.49 -11.12 -3.03
CA VAL A 10 -3.81 -11.64 -1.84
C VAL A 10 -2.50 -10.88 -1.60
N CYS A 11 -1.72 -10.65 -2.64
CA CYS A 11 -0.48 -9.88 -2.52
C CYS A 11 -0.77 -8.43 -2.11
N ALA A 12 -1.84 -7.84 -2.63
CA ALA A 12 -2.24 -6.48 -2.25
C ALA A 12 -2.62 -6.40 -0.78
N ILE A 13 -3.33 -7.40 -0.27
CA ILE A 13 -3.69 -7.45 1.14
C ILE A 13 -2.44 -7.55 2.00
N LEU A 14 -1.45 -8.35 1.59
CA LEU A 14 -0.18 -8.46 2.30
C LEU A 14 0.54 -7.11 2.36
N VAL A 15 0.60 -6.39 1.24
CA VAL A 15 1.21 -5.06 1.19
C VAL A 15 0.50 -4.11 2.15
N TRP A 16 -0.83 -4.15 2.15
CA TRP A 16 -1.63 -3.30 3.03
C TRP A 16 -1.35 -3.61 4.50
N ILE A 17 -1.29 -4.89 4.86
CA ILE A 17 -0.99 -5.32 6.25
C ILE A 17 0.38 -4.80 6.67
N LEU A 18 1.39 -4.93 5.81
CA LEU A 18 2.73 -4.45 6.10
C LEU A 18 2.75 -2.93 6.28
N GLY A 19 2.09 -2.20 5.39
CA GLY A 19 2.04 -0.74 5.46
C GLY A 19 1.35 -0.25 6.73
N VAL A 20 0.19 -0.81 7.04
CA VAL A 20 -0.55 -0.44 8.24
C VAL A 20 0.21 -0.85 9.49
N GLY A 21 0.89 -2.02 9.46
CA GLY A 21 1.70 -2.45 10.58
C GLY A 21 2.81 -1.46 10.92
N PHE A 22 3.55 -1.00 9.92
CA PHE A 22 4.58 0.01 10.13
C PHE A 22 3.99 1.34 10.59
N TYR A 23 2.85 1.72 10.03
CA TYR A 23 2.16 2.94 10.44
C TYR A 23 1.80 2.90 11.92
N LEU A 24 1.23 1.79 12.38
CA LEU A 24 0.86 1.62 13.79
C LEU A 24 2.09 1.56 14.69
N LEU A 25 3.15 0.86 14.26
CA LEU A 25 4.37 0.76 15.05
C LEU A 25 5.00 2.14 15.28
N SER A 26 4.85 3.07 14.35
CA SER A 26 5.43 4.40 14.50
C SER A 26 4.87 5.15 15.71
N PHE A 27 3.65 4.85 16.12
CA PHE A 27 3.05 5.48 17.31
C PHE A 27 3.65 4.95 18.62
N TYR A 28 4.29 3.78 18.59
CA TYR A 28 4.90 3.20 19.79
C TYR A 28 6.38 3.56 19.91
N VAL A 29 6.98 4.15 18.88
CA VAL A 29 8.40 4.54 18.89
C VAL A 29 8.47 6.03 18.54
N PRO A 30 8.23 6.94 19.50
CA PRO A 30 8.24 8.37 19.20
C PRO A 30 9.66 8.87 18.94
N VAL A 31 9.89 9.38 17.74
CA VAL A 31 11.16 9.98 17.35
C VAL A 31 10.98 11.47 17.08
N LEU A 32 9.85 11.86 16.47
CA LEU A 32 9.53 13.24 16.19
C LEU A 32 8.49 13.75 17.20
N GLU A 33 8.48 15.06 17.40
CA GLU A 33 7.51 15.69 18.32
C GLU A 33 6.08 15.54 17.82
N ASN A 34 5.88 15.50 16.50
CA ASN A 34 4.55 15.38 15.90
C ASN A 34 4.33 13.93 15.49
N PRO A 35 3.51 13.16 16.25
CA PRO A 35 3.27 11.74 15.93
C PRO A 35 2.59 11.54 14.58
N GLU A 36 1.73 12.47 14.16
CA GLU A 36 1.05 12.36 12.89
C GLU A 36 2.03 12.52 11.72
N LEU A 37 2.94 13.49 11.81
CA LEU A 37 3.97 13.67 10.80
C LEU A 37 4.89 12.47 10.75
N GLN A 38 5.29 11.96 11.91
CA GLN A 38 6.14 10.78 11.99
C GLN A 38 5.48 9.57 11.33
N SER A 39 4.22 9.30 11.64
CA SER A 39 3.53 8.14 11.08
C SER A 39 3.37 8.25 9.57
N ASN A 40 3.14 9.45 9.05
CA ASN A 40 3.05 9.67 7.61
C ASN A 40 4.39 9.42 6.92
N ILE A 41 5.49 9.86 7.51
CA ILE A 41 6.82 9.63 6.98
C ILE A 41 7.16 8.15 7.01
N VAL A 42 6.87 7.48 8.14
CA VAL A 42 7.12 6.04 8.27
C VAL A 42 6.31 5.27 7.23
N LEU A 43 5.05 5.64 7.03
CA LEU A 43 4.21 4.97 6.05
C LEU A 43 4.75 5.17 4.63
N ALA A 44 5.17 6.38 4.29
CA ALA A 44 5.73 6.66 2.97
C ALA A 44 6.99 5.82 2.73
N LEU A 45 7.86 5.69 3.74
CA LEU A 45 9.05 4.87 3.63
C LEU A 45 8.73 3.38 3.61
N ALA A 46 7.73 2.96 4.38
CA ALA A 46 7.34 1.55 4.45
C ALA A 46 6.67 1.05 3.18
N ILE A 47 5.99 1.93 2.46
CA ILE A 47 5.36 1.59 1.19
C ILE A 47 6.40 1.08 0.19
N ILE A 48 7.60 1.62 0.20
CA ILE A 48 8.65 1.24 -0.76
C ILE A 48 8.98 -0.25 -0.64
N PRO A 49 9.45 -0.77 0.51
CA PRO A 49 9.77 -2.19 0.62
C PRO A 49 8.54 -3.09 0.58
N SER A 50 7.41 -2.63 1.14
CA SER A 50 6.19 -3.42 1.15
C SER A 50 5.65 -3.62 -0.26
N SER A 51 5.61 -2.56 -1.05
CA SER A 51 5.15 -2.63 -2.44
C SER A 51 6.07 -3.49 -3.28
N CYS A 52 7.37 -3.34 -3.09
CA CYS A 52 8.35 -4.15 -3.81
C CYS A 52 8.20 -5.63 -3.47
N LEU A 53 8.00 -5.95 -2.19
CA LEU A 53 7.81 -7.34 -1.78
C LEU A 53 6.54 -7.94 -2.39
N GLY A 54 5.42 -7.22 -2.33
CA GLY A 54 4.17 -7.69 -2.91
C GLY A 54 4.27 -7.89 -4.40
N THR A 55 4.89 -6.96 -5.12
CA THR A 55 5.09 -7.04 -6.55
C THR A 55 5.99 -8.23 -6.90
N TYR A 56 7.07 -8.40 -6.18
CA TYR A 56 7.99 -9.51 -6.38
C TYR A 56 7.30 -10.85 -6.18
N LEU A 57 6.55 -11.00 -5.09
CA LEU A 57 5.84 -12.24 -4.79
C LEU A 57 4.80 -12.56 -5.86
N PHE A 58 4.11 -11.54 -6.37
CA PHE A 58 3.13 -11.77 -7.42
C PHE A 58 3.79 -12.29 -8.70
N TYR A 59 4.88 -11.65 -9.13
CA TYR A 59 5.53 -12.01 -10.39
C TYR A 59 6.31 -13.32 -10.31
N LYS A 60 6.46 -13.88 -9.13
CA LYS A 60 7.01 -15.23 -8.99
C LYS A 60 6.06 -16.30 -9.51
N LYS A 61 4.75 -16.05 -9.44
CA LYS A 61 3.75 -17.07 -9.75
C LYS A 61 2.76 -16.68 -10.83
N GLY A 62 2.72 -15.43 -11.23
CA GLY A 62 1.74 -14.97 -12.20
C GLY A 62 2.26 -13.81 -13.01
N TYR A 63 1.42 -13.31 -13.90
CA TYR A 63 1.75 -12.16 -14.72
C TYR A 63 0.51 -11.31 -14.97
N LEU A 64 0.65 -10.02 -14.73
CA LEU A 64 -0.27 -8.98 -15.19
C LEU A 64 0.60 -7.82 -15.68
N LYS A 65 0.04 -6.98 -16.54
CA LYS A 65 0.75 -5.77 -16.91
C LYS A 65 1.02 -4.96 -15.65
N PRO A 66 2.20 -4.34 -15.50
CA PRO A 66 2.51 -3.59 -14.28
C PRO A 66 1.48 -2.54 -13.93
N ALA A 67 0.92 -1.83 -14.92
CA ALA A 67 -0.13 -0.85 -14.64
C ALA A 67 -1.39 -1.51 -14.06
N SER A 68 -1.77 -2.67 -14.57
CA SER A 68 -2.93 -3.42 -14.07
C SER A 68 -2.70 -3.89 -12.64
N LEU A 69 -1.50 -4.38 -12.35
CA LEU A 69 -1.15 -4.82 -11.00
C LEU A 69 -1.16 -3.63 -10.04
N ALA A 70 -0.61 -2.48 -10.45
CA ALA A 70 -0.60 -1.28 -9.64
C ALA A 70 -2.02 -0.82 -9.31
N LEU A 71 -2.90 -0.82 -10.30
CA LEU A 71 -4.31 -0.44 -10.09
C LEU A 71 -5.02 -1.42 -9.17
N THR A 72 -4.73 -2.72 -9.29
CA THR A 72 -5.30 -3.73 -8.40
C THR A 72 -4.85 -3.50 -6.96
N PHE A 73 -3.56 -3.27 -6.75
CA PHE A 73 -3.01 -3.01 -5.42
C PHE A 73 -3.64 -1.77 -4.80
N ILE A 74 -3.75 -0.69 -5.57
CA ILE A 74 -4.34 0.56 -5.10
C ILE A 74 -5.81 0.37 -4.75
N THR A 75 -6.57 -0.29 -5.62
CA THR A 75 -7.99 -0.52 -5.40
C THR A 75 -8.23 -1.32 -4.12
N VAL A 76 -7.47 -2.39 -3.92
CA VAL A 76 -7.58 -3.22 -2.72
C VAL A 76 -7.21 -2.39 -1.48
N ALA A 77 -6.13 -1.60 -1.56
CA ALA A 77 -5.71 -0.78 -0.44
C ALA A 77 -6.78 0.24 -0.05
N ILE A 78 -7.39 0.91 -1.04
CA ILE A 78 -8.43 1.90 -0.79
C ILE A 78 -9.66 1.23 -0.16
N VAL A 79 -10.07 0.07 -0.67
CA VAL A 79 -11.22 -0.65 -0.12
C VAL A 79 -10.95 -1.07 1.32
N LEU A 80 -9.76 -1.60 1.60
CA LEU A 80 -9.40 -2.00 2.97
C LEU A 80 -9.32 -0.80 3.90
N ASP A 81 -8.79 0.33 3.44
CA ASP A 81 -8.77 1.54 4.24
C ASP A 81 -10.19 2.01 4.57
N MET A 82 -11.08 1.95 3.58
CA MET A 82 -12.47 2.35 3.80
C MET A 82 -13.20 1.44 4.78
N LEU A 83 -12.93 0.15 4.74
CA LEU A 83 -13.63 -0.83 5.56
C LEU A 83 -13.00 -1.04 6.93
N ILE A 84 -11.70 -0.86 7.07
CA ILE A 84 -10.96 -1.19 8.28
C ILE A 84 -10.27 0.02 8.88
N THR A 85 -9.42 0.71 8.11
CA THR A 85 -8.60 1.80 8.64
C THR A 85 -9.45 2.94 9.17
N VAL A 86 -10.41 3.41 8.39
CA VAL A 86 -11.23 4.55 8.80
C VAL A 86 -12.13 4.18 9.98
N PRO A 87 -12.95 3.09 9.94
CA PRO A 87 -13.81 2.77 11.07
C PRO A 87 -13.06 2.37 12.34
N VAL A 88 -11.91 1.73 12.21
CA VAL A 88 -11.18 1.18 13.37
C VAL A 88 -10.19 2.17 13.95
N PHE A 89 -9.48 2.93 13.10
CA PHE A 89 -8.38 3.77 13.55
C PHE A 89 -8.65 5.26 13.43
N VAL A 90 -9.38 5.71 12.41
CA VAL A 90 -9.58 7.13 12.15
C VAL A 90 -10.76 7.69 12.94
N ILE A 91 -11.93 7.07 12.82
CA ILE A 91 -13.15 7.56 13.50
C ILE A 91 -13.00 7.53 15.02
N PRO A 92 -12.47 6.44 15.64
CA PRO A 92 -12.30 6.44 17.10
C PRO A 92 -11.35 7.53 17.60
N ASN A 93 -10.45 8.03 16.75
CA ASN A 93 -9.51 9.09 17.11
C ASN A 93 -9.98 10.49 16.70
N GLY A 94 -11.27 10.63 16.37
CA GLY A 94 -11.87 11.93 16.07
C GLY A 94 -11.88 12.29 14.60
N GLY A 95 -11.42 11.42 13.72
CA GLY A 95 -11.45 11.65 12.28
C GLY A 95 -12.75 11.21 11.64
N SER A 96 -12.78 11.28 10.31
CA SER A 96 -13.95 10.90 9.53
C SER A 96 -13.50 10.42 8.15
N TYR A 97 -14.44 9.85 7.38
CA TYR A 97 -14.14 9.52 5.98
C TYR A 97 -13.72 10.75 5.19
N SER A 98 -14.39 11.88 5.44
CA SER A 98 -14.08 13.12 4.75
C SER A 98 -12.67 13.61 5.07
N SER A 99 -12.25 13.53 6.34
CA SER A 99 -10.91 13.98 6.73
C SER A 99 -9.83 13.05 6.19
N PHE A 100 -10.11 11.74 6.12
CA PHE A 100 -9.14 10.76 5.64
C PHE A 100 -8.95 10.86 4.12
N PHE A 101 -10.05 10.83 3.36
CA PHE A 101 -9.97 10.85 1.91
C PHE A 101 -9.75 12.26 1.34
N GLY A 102 -9.94 13.30 2.16
CA GLY A 102 -9.63 14.66 1.76
C GLY A 102 -8.20 15.10 2.04
N ASP A 103 -7.42 14.26 2.72
CA ASP A 103 -6.05 14.58 3.09
C ASP A 103 -5.13 14.50 1.86
N PRO A 104 -4.39 15.57 1.53
CA PRO A 104 -3.44 15.52 0.41
C PRO A 104 -2.40 14.41 0.55
N MET A 105 -2.04 14.05 1.79
CA MET A 105 -1.07 12.98 2.03
C MET A 105 -1.58 11.64 1.53
N PHE A 106 -2.88 11.38 1.64
CA PHE A 106 -3.49 10.17 1.10
C PHE A 106 -3.21 10.04 -0.39
N TYR A 107 -3.43 11.11 -1.14
CA TYR A 107 -3.21 11.09 -2.59
C TYR A 107 -1.73 10.97 -2.94
N THR A 108 -0.86 11.60 -2.16
CA THR A 108 0.58 11.48 -2.32
C THR A 108 1.03 10.03 -2.16
N LEU A 109 0.52 9.35 -1.13
CA LEU A 109 0.85 7.95 -0.88
C LEU A 109 0.31 7.04 -1.98
N VAL A 110 -0.88 7.32 -2.50
CA VAL A 110 -1.46 6.54 -3.60
C VAL A 110 -0.60 6.67 -4.86
N VAL A 111 -0.16 7.87 -5.19
CA VAL A 111 0.68 8.10 -6.36
C VAL A 111 2.03 7.40 -6.19
N GLU A 112 2.63 7.51 -5.01
CA GLU A 112 3.89 6.84 -4.71
C GLU A 112 3.76 5.34 -4.89
N PHE A 113 2.71 4.75 -4.32
CA PHE A 113 2.45 3.32 -4.39
C PHE A 113 2.30 2.87 -5.86
N TYR A 114 1.52 3.63 -6.63
CA TYR A 114 1.32 3.33 -8.05
C TYR A 114 2.64 3.28 -8.80
N PHE A 115 3.48 4.30 -8.64
CA PHE A 115 4.74 4.37 -9.37
C PHE A 115 5.71 3.29 -8.94
N ILE A 116 5.75 2.94 -7.65
CA ILE A 116 6.64 1.88 -7.17
C ILE A 116 6.27 0.55 -7.81
N VAL A 117 4.99 0.19 -7.78
CA VAL A 117 4.52 -1.07 -8.37
C VAL A 117 4.75 -1.06 -9.87
N LEU A 118 4.47 0.07 -10.53
CA LEU A 118 4.64 0.19 -11.97
C LEU A 118 6.10 0.00 -12.39
N TYR A 119 7.01 0.75 -11.76
CA TYR A 119 8.42 0.72 -12.14
C TYR A 119 9.07 -0.62 -11.77
N TYR A 120 8.82 -1.12 -10.58
CA TYR A 120 9.38 -2.39 -10.17
C TYR A 120 8.80 -3.54 -10.97
N GLY A 121 7.50 -3.50 -11.25
CA GLY A 121 6.85 -4.49 -12.11
C GLY A 121 7.45 -4.50 -13.51
N ASN A 122 7.70 -3.32 -14.07
CA ASN A 122 8.37 -3.22 -15.37
C ASN A 122 9.78 -3.80 -15.32
N TYR A 123 10.51 -3.54 -14.24
CA TYR A 123 11.84 -4.10 -14.06
C TYR A 123 11.81 -5.63 -14.02
N LEU A 124 10.88 -6.20 -13.27
CA LEU A 124 10.77 -7.65 -13.13
C LEU A 124 10.33 -8.32 -14.43
N THR A 125 9.40 -7.71 -15.17
CA THR A 125 8.91 -8.30 -16.42
C THR A 125 9.89 -8.09 -17.57
N LYS A 126 10.74 -7.08 -17.49
CA LYS A 126 11.73 -6.81 -18.51
C LYS A 126 12.72 -7.97 -18.65
N THR A 127 13.10 -8.60 -17.52
CA THR A 127 14.00 -9.74 -17.53
C THR A 127 13.33 -10.99 -18.10
N VAL A 128 12.00 -11.08 -17.98
CA VAL A 128 11.25 -12.22 -18.51
C VAL A 128 11.09 -12.10 -20.03
N GLU A 129 10.89 -10.86 -20.52
CA GLU A 129 10.72 -10.61 -21.95
C GLU A 129 12.03 -10.68 -22.72
N ALA A 130 13.14 -10.42 -22.06
CA ALA A 130 14.44 -10.53 -22.66
C ALA A 130 14.86 -11.99 -22.73
#